data_855b766e9da9d7882fc8ee06fd8bc17e
#
_entry.id   855b766e9da9d7882fc8ee06fd8bc17e
#
_cell.length_a   1.000
_cell.length_b   1.000
_cell.length_c   1.000
_cell.angle_alpha   90.00
_cell.angle_beta   90.00
_cell.angle_gamma   90.00
#
_symmetry.space_group_name_H-M   'P 1'
#
loop_
_entity.id
_entity.type
_entity.pdbx_description
1 polymer ?
#
loop_
_entity_poly.entity_id
_entity_poly.type
_entity_poly.pdbx_seq_one_letter_code
_entity_poly.pdbx_strand_id
1 'polypeptide(L)'
;MNITDIRIRKVENKNPGSKLLAYVTVTFDDCLVLHNIRVIRGQKGIFIVMPNRRTKVGEYKDIVHPINQNFREILQTAIFKEYVKANPSNLALELG
;
A
#
# COMPACT_ATOMS: atom_id res chain seq x y z
N MET A 1 6.29 -5.04 17.11
CA MET A 1 6.27 -3.77 16.39
C MET A 1 4.83 -3.38 16.10
N ASN A 2 4.40 -2.23 16.59
CA ASN A 2 3.02 -1.78 16.45
C ASN A 2 2.90 -0.67 15.42
N ILE A 3 1.83 -0.73 14.63
CA ILE A 3 1.50 0.35 13.70
C ILE A 3 0.82 1.44 14.51
N THR A 4 1.41 2.64 14.53
CA THR A 4 0.93 3.75 15.34
C THR A 4 0.33 4.89 14.53
N ASP A 5 0.56 4.94 13.21
CA ASP A 5 -0.08 5.90 12.34
C ASP A 5 -0.06 5.40 10.90
N ILE A 6 -1.12 5.71 10.15
CA ILE A 6 -1.20 5.40 8.71
C ILE A 6 -1.78 6.62 8.02
N ARG A 7 -1.10 7.08 6.96
CA ARG A 7 -1.57 8.19 6.14
C ARG A 7 -1.72 7.74 4.70
N ILE A 8 -2.88 8.01 4.12
CA ILE A 8 -3.20 7.64 2.76
C ILE A 8 -3.23 8.91 1.90
N ARG A 9 -2.46 8.91 0.83
CA ARG A 9 -2.50 9.98 -0.17
C ARG A 9 -3.05 9.41 -1.47
N LYS A 10 -4.27 9.77 -1.81
CA LYS A 10 -4.89 9.34 -3.06
C LYS A 10 -4.15 9.90 -4.25
N VAL A 11 -4.04 9.10 -5.29
CA VAL A 11 -3.48 9.53 -6.57
C VAL A 11 -4.64 9.81 -7.52
N GLU A 12 -4.73 11.05 -8.01
CA GLU A 12 -5.66 11.38 -9.08
C GLU A 12 -5.04 10.91 -10.39
N ASN A 13 -5.50 9.77 -10.88
CA ASN A 13 -5.01 9.22 -12.13
C ASN A 13 -5.84 9.72 -13.29
N LYS A 14 -5.27 10.62 -14.06
CA LYS A 14 -5.85 11.06 -15.33
C LYS A 14 -5.57 10.07 -16.46
N ASN A 15 -4.72 9.09 -16.21
CA ASN A 15 -4.38 8.05 -17.16
C ASN A 15 -5.25 6.82 -16.90
N PRO A 16 -6.17 6.46 -17.81
CA PRO A 16 -7.08 5.34 -17.57
C PRO A 16 -6.39 3.98 -17.52
N GLY A 17 -5.14 3.89 -17.97
CA GLY A 17 -4.37 2.64 -17.87
C GLY A 17 -3.64 2.46 -16.55
N SER A 18 -3.61 3.48 -15.70
CA SER A 18 -2.88 3.39 -14.44
C SER A 18 -3.66 2.61 -13.40
N LYS A 19 -2.97 1.71 -12.72
CA LYS A 19 -3.54 0.88 -11.64
C LYS A 19 -3.20 1.40 -10.25
N LEU A 20 -2.38 2.45 -10.17
CA LEU A 20 -1.98 3.04 -8.89
C LEU A 20 -3.12 3.85 -8.29
N LEU A 21 -3.54 3.49 -7.08
CA LEU A 21 -4.67 4.11 -6.40
C LEU A 21 -4.24 5.10 -5.33
N ALA A 22 -3.18 4.79 -4.59
CA ALA A 22 -2.73 5.63 -3.49
C ALA A 22 -1.29 5.32 -3.08
N TYR A 23 -0.66 6.32 -2.44
CA TYR A 23 0.58 6.12 -1.70
C TYR A 23 0.25 6.09 -0.22
N VAL A 24 0.96 5.26 0.54
CA VAL A 24 0.72 5.08 1.97
C VAL A 24 2.01 5.30 2.73
N THR A 25 1.90 6.01 3.86
CA THR A 25 2.98 6.18 4.83
C THR A 25 2.54 5.52 6.12
N VAL A 26 3.35 4.63 6.66
CA VAL A 26 3.05 3.89 7.88
C VAL A 26 4.13 4.17 8.92
N THR A 27 3.71 4.52 10.13
CA THR A 27 4.60 4.72 11.27
C THR A 27 4.48 3.54 12.23
N PHE A 28 5.62 3.06 12.70
CA PHE A 28 5.70 1.94 13.65
C PHE A 28 6.30 2.44 14.97
N ASP A 29 5.64 2.12 16.08
CA ASP A 29 6.10 2.43 17.44
C ASP A 29 6.49 3.91 17.62
N ASP A 30 5.87 4.82 16.88
CA ASP A 30 6.17 6.25 16.87
C ASP A 30 7.65 6.58 16.62
N CYS A 31 8.42 5.65 16.05
CA CYS A 31 9.85 5.85 15.88
C CYS A 31 10.40 5.42 14.51
N LEU A 32 9.63 4.68 13.70
CA LEU A 32 10.05 4.28 12.37
C LEU A 32 8.94 4.56 11.38
N VAL A 33 9.25 5.22 10.27
CA VAL A 33 8.26 5.51 9.25
C VAL A 33 8.68 4.89 7.92
N LEU A 34 7.72 4.27 7.23
CA LEU A 34 7.88 3.78 5.86
C LEU A 34 7.08 4.65 4.91
N HIS A 35 7.77 5.24 3.95
CA HIS A 35 7.14 6.02 2.89
C HIS A 35 6.98 5.21 1.61
N ASN A 36 6.05 5.64 0.76
CA ASN A 36 5.93 5.13 -0.61
C ASN A 36 5.50 3.67 -0.73
N ILE A 37 4.73 3.19 0.23
CA ILE A 37 3.97 1.96 0.03
C ILE A 37 2.86 2.31 -0.95
N ARG A 38 2.59 1.46 -1.94
CA ARG A 38 1.57 1.74 -2.96
C ARG A 38 0.38 0.81 -2.84
N VAL A 39 -0.81 1.36 -3.05
CA VAL A 39 -2.03 0.58 -3.19
C VAL A 39 -2.34 0.50 -4.67
N ILE A 40 -2.45 -0.72 -5.19
CA ILE A 40 -2.59 -0.97 -6.62
C ILE A 40 -3.83 -1.83 -6.86
N ARG A 41 -4.54 -1.53 -7.95
CA ARG A 41 -5.69 -2.34 -8.38
C ARG A 41 -5.18 -3.52 -9.22
N GLY A 42 -5.46 -4.73 -8.74
CA GLY A 42 -5.18 -5.95 -9.48
C GLY A 42 -6.45 -6.54 -10.09
N GLN A 43 -6.30 -7.66 -10.77
CA GLN A 43 -7.45 -8.36 -11.38
C GLN A 43 -8.41 -8.94 -10.33
N LYS A 44 -7.90 -9.29 -9.16
CA LYS A 44 -8.67 -9.92 -8.08
C LYS A 44 -8.98 -8.98 -6.92
N GLY A 45 -8.74 -7.69 -7.09
CA GLY A 45 -8.94 -6.69 -6.05
C GLY A 45 -7.70 -5.84 -5.84
N ILE A 46 -7.64 -5.11 -4.75
CA ILE A 46 -6.51 -4.25 -4.45
C ILE A 46 -5.44 -5.00 -3.67
N PHE A 47 -4.19 -4.60 -3.85
CA PHE A 47 -3.08 -5.14 -3.08
C PHE A 47 -2.05 -4.04 -2.82
N ILE A 48 -1.13 -4.29 -1.88
CA ILE A 48 -0.08 -3.33 -1.57
C ILE A 48 1.25 -3.77 -2.19
N VAL A 49 2.05 -2.77 -2.57
CA VAL A 49 3.42 -2.98 -3.06
C VAL A 49 4.35 -2.22 -2.15
N MET A 50 5.34 -2.92 -1.60
CA MET A 50 6.32 -2.33 -0.70
C MET A 50 7.26 -1.40 -1.47
N PRO A 51 7.94 -0.46 -0.79
CA PRO A 51 8.94 0.39 -1.43
C PRO A 51 9.97 -0.48 -2.13
N ASN A 52 10.23 -0.18 -3.40
CA ASN A 52 11.16 -0.96 -4.21
C ASN A 52 12.00 -0.06 -5.09
N ARG A 53 13.04 -0.63 -5.68
CA ARG A 53 13.90 0.06 -6.63
C ARG A 53 14.15 -0.81 -7.83
N ARG A 54 14.44 -0.18 -8.96
CA ARG A 54 14.85 -0.89 -10.17
C ARG A 54 16.34 -1.18 -10.11
N THR A 55 16.72 -2.43 -10.37
CA THR A 55 18.13 -2.83 -10.41
C THR A 55 18.73 -2.51 -11.78
N LYS A 56 20.06 -2.68 -11.91
CA LYS A 56 20.79 -2.44 -13.16
C LYS A 56 20.32 -3.35 -14.31
N VAL A 57 19.79 -4.54 -13.98
CA VAL A 57 19.30 -5.50 -14.98
C VAL A 57 17.81 -5.32 -15.27
N GLY A 58 17.18 -4.27 -14.72
CA GLY A 58 15.79 -3.96 -14.97
C GLY A 58 14.78 -4.67 -14.09
N GLU A 59 15.24 -5.42 -13.09
CA GLU A 59 14.36 -6.06 -12.12
C GLU A 59 13.97 -5.10 -11.00
N TYR A 60 12.78 -5.31 -10.41
CA TYR A 60 12.35 -4.54 -9.23
C TYR A 60 12.59 -5.36 -7.99
N LYS A 61 13.27 -4.76 -7.01
CA LYS A 61 13.53 -5.40 -5.72
C LYS A 61 13.01 -4.52 -4.60
N ASP A 62 12.32 -5.12 -3.64
CA ASP A 62 11.85 -4.39 -2.47
C ASP A 62 13.04 -3.88 -1.66
N ILE A 63 12.95 -2.61 -1.26
CA ILE A 63 13.93 -2.01 -0.35
C ILE A 63 13.68 -2.51 1.07
N VAL A 64 12.40 -2.74 1.40
CA VAL A 64 11.95 -3.20 2.70
C VAL A 64 10.70 -4.05 2.51
N HIS A 65 10.58 -5.14 3.27
CA HIS A 65 9.40 -5.99 3.21
C HIS A 65 9.24 -6.79 4.50
N PRO A 66 7.99 -7.20 4.83
CA PRO A 66 7.78 -8.11 5.95
C PRO A 66 8.43 -9.46 5.65
N ILE A 67 9.05 -10.05 6.66
CA ILE A 67 9.73 -11.34 6.49
C ILE A 67 8.90 -12.52 6.98
N ASN A 68 7.71 -12.27 7.55
CA ASN A 68 6.79 -13.34 7.89
C ASN A 68 5.37 -12.99 7.41
N GLN A 69 4.58 -14.04 7.19
CA GLN A 69 3.24 -13.91 6.65
C GLN A 69 2.30 -13.22 7.64
N ASN A 70 2.45 -13.49 8.92
CA ASN A 70 1.59 -12.89 9.93
C ASN A 70 1.69 -11.35 9.94
N PHE A 71 2.90 -10.83 9.93
CA PHE A 71 3.11 -9.39 9.92
C PHE A 71 2.63 -8.75 8.61
N ARG A 72 2.82 -9.45 7.48
CA ARG A 72 2.33 -9.00 6.18
C ARG A 72 0.81 -8.82 6.20
N GLU A 73 0.10 -9.77 6.79
CA GLU A 73 -1.36 -9.70 6.90
C GLU A 73 -1.81 -8.56 7.81
N ILE A 74 -1.11 -8.35 8.92
CA ILE A 74 -1.39 -7.25 9.84
C ILE A 74 -1.24 -5.91 9.11
N LEU A 75 -0.14 -5.76 8.37
CA LEU A 75 0.14 -4.53 7.62
C LEU A 75 -0.90 -4.28 6.53
N GLN A 76 -1.22 -5.29 5.73
CA GLN A 76 -2.22 -5.19 4.68
C GLN A 76 -3.60 -4.82 5.24
N THR A 77 -4.02 -5.49 6.29
CA THR A 77 -5.31 -5.25 6.92
C THR A 77 -5.41 -3.82 7.45
N ALA A 78 -4.36 -3.35 8.11
CA ALA A 78 -4.33 -1.99 8.64
C ALA A 78 -4.40 -0.94 7.53
N ILE A 79 -3.65 -1.14 6.44
CA ILE A 79 -3.65 -0.22 5.30
C ILE A 79 -5.01 -0.22 4.61
N PHE A 80 -5.60 -1.39 4.37
CA PHE A 80 -6.90 -1.48 3.70
C PHE A 80 -8.00 -0.82 4.54
N LYS A 81 -7.96 -0.98 5.85
CA LYS A 81 -8.90 -0.32 6.75
C LYS A 81 -8.88 1.19 6.61
N GLU A 82 -7.68 1.77 6.56
CA GLU A 82 -7.53 3.21 6.39
C GLU A 82 -7.93 3.66 4.97
N TYR A 83 -7.61 2.84 3.96
CA TYR A 83 -8.00 3.14 2.58
C TYR A 83 -9.53 3.16 2.44
N VAL A 84 -10.22 2.23 3.09
CA VAL A 84 -11.70 2.19 3.14
C VAL A 84 -12.26 3.49 3.69
N LYS A 85 -11.72 3.98 4.80
CA LYS A 85 -12.17 5.23 5.43
C LYS A 85 -11.95 6.43 4.50
N ALA A 86 -10.88 6.41 3.72
CA ALA A 86 -10.57 7.49 2.80
C ALA A 86 -11.40 7.44 1.52
N ASN A 87 -11.91 6.26 1.14
CA ASN A 87 -12.62 6.06 -0.13
C ASN A 87 -13.85 5.15 0.02
N PRO A 88 -14.84 5.51 0.86
CA PRO A 88 -15.96 4.61 1.11
C PRO A 88 -16.83 4.33 -0.12
N SER A 89 -16.93 5.28 -1.05
CA SER A 89 -17.77 5.13 -2.25
C SER A 89 -17.16 4.19 -3.30
N ASN A 90 -15.85 4.06 -3.33
CA ASN A 90 -15.16 3.24 -4.33
C ASN A 90 -14.88 1.83 -3.84
N LEU A 91 -15.00 1.59 -2.55
CA LEU A 91 -14.62 0.33 -1.93
C LEU A 91 -15.37 -0.86 -2.49
N ALA A 92 -16.67 -0.75 -2.64
CA ALA A 92 -17.52 -1.85 -3.13
C ALA A 92 -17.13 -2.28 -4.53
N LEU A 93 -16.65 -1.36 -5.36
CA LEU A 93 -16.22 -1.66 -6.73
C LEU A 93 -14.83 -2.29 -6.77
N GLU A 94 -13.95 -1.94 -5.83
CA GLU A 94 -12.56 -2.37 -5.83
C GLU A 94 -12.32 -3.65 -5.03
N LEU A 95 -13.09 -3.85 -3.97
CA LEU A 95 -12.96 -5.03 -3.11
C LEU A 95 -14.05 -6.07 -3.34
N GLY A 96 -15.11 -5.66 -4.04
CA GLY A 96 -16.21 -6.57 -4.37
C GLY A 96 -15.84 -7.53 -5.49
#